data_e25ca9c1845c95b2ee9f92d54f4acd5c
#
_entry.id   e25ca9c1845c95b2ee9f92d54f4acd5c
#
_cell.length_a   1.000
_cell.length_b   1.000
_cell.length_c   1.000
_cell.angle_alpha   90.00
_cell.angle_beta   90.00
_cell.angle_gamma   90.00
#
_symmetry.space_group_name_H-M   'P 1'
#
loop_
_entity.id
_entity.type
_entity.pdbx_description
1 polymer ?
#
loop_
_entity_poly.entity_id
_entity_poly.type
_entity_poly.pdbx_seq_one_letter_code
_entity_poly.pdbx_strand_id
1 'polypeptide(L)'
;IVNKSCDSGRESFQGSSISLCWIDEEPNLEGIFDEVMMRTVDLKGKVIITATPLKGLSWMFERFIENPASGFEVVKISGLDNPYISSFKMRRTVSHLTEASQKSRLFGEFSAQSGLVYPEFSKESHLIDIEEIPNHWSRYVSIDFGSSHPFCALWVAEAPAGYYSSDTTLIVYRELYWVNHTTIESGREINRINKLHNEEIYWYVADPESKDGRLTLGRECNIRTLPAPKHLGV
;
A
#
# COMPACT_ATOMS: atom_id res chain seq x y z
N ILE A 1 10.45 -26.41 -20.88
CA ILE A 1 9.81 -25.68 -19.75
C ILE A 1 10.95 -24.98 -18.99
N VAL A 2 10.77 -23.70 -18.74
CA VAL A 2 11.70 -22.89 -17.94
C VAL A 2 10.91 -22.30 -16.77
N ASN A 3 11.40 -22.49 -15.56
CA ASN A 3 10.81 -21.91 -14.37
C ASN A 3 11.59 -20.65 -13.97
N LYS A 4 10.89 -19.58 -13.65
CA LYS A 4 11.45 -18.32 -13.16
C LYS A 4 10.67 -17.80 -11.97
N SER A 5 11.35 -17.19 -10.99
CA SER A 5 10.67 -16.51 -9.89
C SER A 5 10.31 -15.08 -10.30
N CYS A 6 9.12 -14.63 -9.93
CA CYS A 6 8.72 -13.22 -10.07
C CYS A 6 9.59 -12.28 -9.21
N ASP A 7 10.16 -12.79 -8.12
CA ASP A 7 11.08 -12.02 -7.27
C ASP A 7 12.43 -11.70 -7.94
N SER A 8 12.77 -12.41 -9.04
CA SER A 8 13.96 -12.13 -9.83
C SER A 8 13.88 -10.82 -10.62
N GLY A 9 12.75 -10.12 -10.55
CA GLY A 9 12.53 -8.86 -11.23
C GLY A 9 12.18 -9.01 -12.72
N ARG A 10 11.72 -7.91 -13.31
CA ARG A 10 11.26 -7.83 -14.70
C ARG A 10 12.33 -8.27 -15.72
N GLU A 11 13.58 -7.89 -15.48
CA GLU A 11 14.70 -8.15 -16.42
C GLU A 11 14.95 -9.65 -16.63
N SER A 12 14.65 -10.48 -15.65
CA SER A 12 14.82 -11.93 -15.75
C SER A 12 13.94 -12.57 -16.84
N PHE A 13 12.87 -11.90 -17.26
CA PHE A 13 11.93 -12.39 -18.27
C PHE A 13 12.27 -11.96 -19.69
N GLN A 14 13.34 -11.16 -19.86
CA GLN A 14 13.80 -10.68 -21.15
C GLN A 14 14.55 -11.77 -21.94
N GLY A 15 14.67 -11.58 -23.27
CA GLY A 15 15.61 -12.29 -24.12
C GLY A 15 15.10 -13.56 -24.79
N SER A 16 13.81 -13.95 -24.65
CA SER A 16 13.26 -15.12 -25.34
C SER A 16 11.81 -14.93 -25.71
N SER A 17 11.38 -15.45 -26.87
CA SER A 17 9.97 -15.53 -27.28
C SER A 17 9.32 -16.77 -26.66
N ILE A 18 8.07 -16.63 -26.19
CA ILE A 18 7.34 -17.67 -25.44
C ILE A 18 6.00 -17.94 -26.10
N SER A 19 5.64 -19.21 -26.29
CA SER A 19 4.33 -19.62 -26.80
C SER A 19 3.26 -19.77 -25.71
N LEU A 20 3.69 -20.02 -24.47
CA LEU A 20 2.81 -20.13 -23.30
C LEU A 20 3.58 -19.70 -22.06
N CYS A 21 2.98 -18.81 -21.28
CA CYS A 21 3.44 -18.50 -19.94
C CYS A 21 2.32 -18.78 -18.94
N TRP A 22 2.66 -19.48 -17.88
CA TRP A 22 1.78 -19.64 -16.72
C TRP A 22 2.42 -18.90 -15.56
N ILE A 23 1.68 -17.96 -15.00
CA ILE A 23 2.04 -17.20 -13.81
C ILE A 23 1.19 -17.75 -12.67
N ASP A 24 1.84 -18.30 -11.66
CA ASP A 24 1.18 -18.78 -10.45
C ASP A 24 1.28 -17.70 -9.38
N GLU A 25 0.14 -17.30 -8.87
CA GLU A 25 -0.11 -16.17 -8.00
C GLU A 25 0.17 -14.79 -8.66
N GLU A 26 -0.36 -13.75 -8.04
CA GLU A 26 -0.21 -12.38 -8.51
C GLU A 26 1.22 -11.86 -8.33
N PRO A 27 1.93 -11.46 -9.41
CA PRO A 27 3.22 -10.80 -9.29
C PRO A 27 3.13 -9.50 -8.47
N ASN A 28 4.17 -9.23 -7.67
CA ASN A 28 4.24 -7.98 -6.91
C ASN A 28 4.36 -6.73 -7.80
N LEU A 29 4.91 -6.90 -9.01
CA LEU A 29 5.10 -5.83 -9.97
C LEU A 29 4.31 -6.12 -11.24
N GLU A 30 3.38 -5.26 -11.62
CA GLU A 30 2.63 -5.32 -12.86
C GLU A 30 3.56 -5.40 -14.09
N GLY A 31 4.68 -4.69 -14.05
CA GLY A 31 5.67 -4.69 -15.13
C GLY A 31 6.24 -6.08 -15.49
N ILE A 32 6.13 -7.08 -14.61
CA ILE A 32 6.49 -8.48 -14.94
C ILE A 32 5.47 -9.05 -15.91
N PHE A 33 4.18 -8.80 -15.68
CA PHE A 33 3.13 -9.23 -16.59
C PHE A 33 3.27 -8.58 -17.97
N ASP A 34 3.55 -7.27 -18.01
CA ASP A 34 3.76 -6.55 -19.28
C ASP A 34 4.96 -7.11 -20.04
N GLU A 35 6.07 -7.42 -19.36
CA GLU A 35 7.23 -8.01 -19.99
C GLU A 35 6.90 -9.39 -20.56
N VAL A 36 6.19 -10.23 -19.82
CA VAL A 36 5.74 -11.55 -20.28
C VAL A 36 4.84 -11.43 -21.51
N MET A 37 3.88 -10.49 -21.50
CA MET A 37 3.02 -10.23 -22.66
C MET A 37 3.83 -9.88 -23.91
N MET A 38 4.84 -9.03 -23.78
CA MET A 38 5.74 -8.67 -24.90
C MET A 38 6.51 -9.89 -25.44
N ARG A 39 6.84 -10.86 -24.59
CA ARG A 39 7.53 -12.10 -25.02
C ARG A 39 6.63 -13.08 -25.78
N THR A 40 5.31 -12.92 -25.70
CA THR A 40 4.36 -13.80 -26.42
C THR A 40 4.02 -13.31 -27.82
N VAL A 41 4.36 -12.08 -28.18
CA VAL A 41 3.93 -11.43 -29.45
C VAL A 41 4.39 -12.22 -30.67
N ASP A 42 5.67 -12.56 -30.77
CA ASP A 42 6.27 -13.21 -31.95
C ASP A 42 5.64 -14.58 -32.25
N LEU A 43 5.33 -15.33 -31.18
CA LEU A 43 4.79 -16.69 -31.29
C LEU A 43 3.27 -16.73 -31.18
N LYS A 44 2.59 -15.59 -31.12
CA LYS A 44 1.15 -15.50 -30.81
C LYS A 44 0.80 -16.33 -29.58
N GLY A 45 1.68 -16.24 -28.58
CA GLY A 45 1.59 -17.02 -27.37
C GLY A 45 0.43 -16.60 -26.47
N LYS A 46 0.22 -17.37 -25.42
CA LYS A 46 -0.82 -17.13 -24.41
C LYS A 46 -0.21 -16.95 -23.04
N VAL A 47 -0.85 -16.15 -22.21
CA VAL A 47 -0.52 -16.00 -20.79
C VAL A 47 -1.72 -16.45 -19.98
N ILE A 48 -1.46 -17.29 -18.98
CA ILE A 48 -2.45 -17.75 -17.99
C ILE A 48 -1.96 -17.30 -16.63
N ILE A 49 -2.83 -16.65 -15.85
CA ILE A 49 -2.55 -16.32 -14.45
C ILE A 49 -3.53 -17.11 -13.59
N THR A 50 -3.01 -17.82 -12.61
CA THR A 50 -3.80 -18.47 -11.57
C THR A 50 -3.49 -17.78 -10.24
N ALA A 51 -4.49 -17.18 -9.61
CA ALA A 51 -4.28 -16.45 -8.36
C ALA A 51 -5.48 -16.51 -7.44
N THR A 52 -5.20 -16.46 -6.14
CA THR A 52 -6.21 -16.16 -5.13
C THR A 52 -6.12 -14.65 -4.85
N PRO A 53 -7.21 -13.87 -4.99
CA PRO A 53 -7.15 -12.40 -4.90
C PRO A 53 -7.01 -11.91 -3.45
N LEU A 54 -5.85 -12.18 -2.84
CA LEU A 54 -5.57 -11.84 -1.44
C LEU A 54 -5.01 -10.42 -1.25
N LYS A 55 -4.57 -9.78 -2.34
CA LYS A 55 -3.98 -8.43 -2.30
C LYS A 55 -5.01 -7.30 -2.42
N GLY A 56 -6.29 -7.63 -2.36
CA GLY A 56 -7.36 -6.64 -2.47
C GLY A 56 -7.58 -6.11 -3.87
N LEU A 57 -7.89 -4.82 -3.99
CA LEU A 57 -8.07 -4.13 -5.27
C LEU A 57 -6.71 -3.75 -5.84
N SER A 58 -5.96 -4.76 -6.26
CA SER A 58 -4.62 -4.63 -6.82
C SER A 58 -4.66 -4.27 -8.31
N TRP A 59 -3.48 -4.15 -8.95
CA TRP A 59 -3.35 -3.93 -10.40
C TRP A 59 -4.10 -5.00 -11.22
N MET A 60 -4.20 -6.26 -10.71
CA MET A 60 -4.99 -7.31 -11.38
C MET A 60 -6.49 -6.99 -11.36
N PHE A 61 -7.00 -6.45 -10.26
CA PHE A 61 -8.39 -6.00 -10.20
C PHE A 61 -8.64 -4.85 -11.18
N GLU A 62 -7.81 -3.81 -11.15
CA GLU A 62 -7.94 -2.68 -12.08
C GLU A 62 -7.93 -3.13 -13.54
N ARG A 63 -6.96 -3.98 -13.90
CA ARG A 63 -6.70 -4.35 -15.30
C ARG A 63 -7.68 -5.38 -15.86
N PHE A 64 -8.15 -6.31 -15.03
CA PHE A 64 -8.96 -7.43 -15.50
C PHE A 64 -10.43 -7.36 -15.09
N ILE A 65 -10.78 -6.61 -14.06
CA ILE A 65 -12.15 -6.54 -13.56
C ILE A 65 -12.76 -5.16 -13.79
N GLU A 66 -12.06 -4.11 -13.35
CA GLU A 66 -12.58 -2.74 -13.42
C GLU A 66 -12.49 -2.16 -14.84
N ASN A 67 -11.34 -2.31 -15.49
CA ASN A 67 -11.05 -1.79 -16.82
C ASN A 67 -10.58 -2.90 -17.77
N PRO A 68 -11.39 -3.94 -18.05
CA PRO A 68 -10.97 -5.07 -18.86
C PRO A 68 -10.68 -4.65 -20.30
N ALA A 69 -9.42 -4.80 -20.72
CA ALA A 69 -9.04 -4.59 -22.10
C ALA A 69 -9.45 -5.78 -22.97
N SER A 70 -9.63 -5.53 -24.28
CA SER A 70 -9.91 -6.58 -25.26
C SER A 70 -8.80 -7.64 -25.27
N GLY A 71 -9.19 -8.90 -25.31
CA GLY A 71 -8.28 -10.05 -25.37
C GLY A 71 -7.97 -10.69 -24.01
N PHE A 72 -8.54 -10.19 -22.92
CA PHE A 72 -8.48 -10.84 -21.62
C PHE A 72 -9.80 -11.52 -21.26
N GLU A 73 -9.70 -12.65 -20.60
CA GLU A 73 -10.83 -13.40 -20.08
C GLU A 73 -10.56 -13.78 -18.61
N VAL A 74 -11.56 -13.59 -17.77
CA VAL A 74 -11.46 -13.91 -16.34
C VAL A 74 -12.43 -15.03 -16.01
N VAL A 75 -11.88 -16.13 -15.45
CA VAL A 75 -12.67 -17.25 -14.96
C VAL A 75 -12.60 -17.28 -13.45
N LYS A 76 -13.73 -17.09 -12.79
CA LYS A 76 -13.85 -17.23 -11.33
C LYS A 76 -14.16 -18.67 -10.96
N ILE A 77 -13.38 -19.22 -10.05
CA ILE A 77 -13.54 -20.58 -9.56
C ILE A 77 -13.74 -20.50 -8.05
N SER A 78 -14.85 -21.02 -7.57
CA SER A 78 -15.08 -21.17 -6.13
C SER A 78 -14.33 -22.37 -5.59
N GLY A 79 -13.62 -22.19 -4.47
CA GLY A 79 -13.04 -23.32 -3.77
C GLY A 79 -14.07 -24.33 -3.27
N LEU A 80 -15.33 -23.91 -3.13
CA LEU A 80 -16.44 -24.79 -2.72
C LEU A 80 -16.90 -25.73 -3.84
N ASP A 81 -16.55 -25.44 -5.10
CA ASP A 81 -16.87 -26.28 -6.25
C ASP A 81 -15.87 -27.43 -6.42
N ASN A 82 -14.82 -27.47 -5.61
CA ASN A 82 -13.82 -28.52 -5.66
C ASN A 82 -14.39 -29.84 -5.12
N PRO A 83 -14.60 -30.87 -5.98
CA PRO A 83 -15.24 -32.14 -5.57
C PRO A 83 -14.37 -32.96 -4.62
N TYR A 84 -13.08 -32.66 -4.52
CA TYR A 84 -12.14 -33.42 -3.68
C TYR A 84 -11.98 -32.81 -2.28
N ILE A 85 -12.55 -31.63 -2.02
CA ILE A 85 -12.48 -30.97 -0.72
C ILE A 85 -13.87 -30.78 -0.16
N SER A 86 -14.09 -31.28 1.07
CA SER A 86 -15.35 -31.03 1.77
C SER A 86 -15.59 -29.56 2.00
N SER A 87 -16.70 -29.01 1.50
CA SER A 87 -17.11 -27.61 1.70
C SER A 87 -17.23 -27.26 3.19
N PHE A 88 -17.63 -28.21 4.03
CA PHE A 88 -17.65 -28.04 5.49
C PHE A 88 -16.24 -27.81 6.05
N LYS A 89 -15.28 -28.67 5.67
CA LYS A 89 -13.87 -28.48 6.10
C LYS A 89 -13.31 -27.14 5.63
N MET A 90 -13.58 -26.78 4.38
CA MET A 90 -13.08 -25.52 3.82
C MET A 90 -13.62 -24.29 4.56
N ARG A 91 -14.94 -24.23 4.78
CA ARG A 91 -15.56 -23.14 5.56
C ARG A 91 -15.01 -23.06 6.98
N ARG A 92 -14.83 -24.21 7.64
CA ARG A 92 -14.23 -24.28 8.98
C ARG A 92 -12.78 -23.78 9.00
N THR A 93 -12.00 -24.13 7.98
CA THR A 93 -10.60 -23.68 7.88
C THR A 93 -10.47 -22.17 7.75
N VAL A 94 -11.38 -21.50 7.06
CA VAL A 94 -11.33 -20.05 6.86
C VAL A 94 -12.14 -19.25 7.89
N SER A 95 -12.89 -19.91 8.77
CA SER A 95 -13.84 -19.25 9.71
C SER A 95 -13.18 -18.27 10.70
N HIS A 96 -11.89 -18.38 10.93
CA HIS A 96 -11.11 -17.48 11.80
C HIS A 96 -10.54 -16.26 11.04
N LEU A 97 -10.70 -16.21 9.72
CA LEU A 97 -10.23 -15.11 8.90
C LEU A 97 -11.28 -14.00 8.83
N THR A 98 -10.85 -12.80 8.42
CA THR A 98 -11.77 -11.70 8.15
C THR A 98 -12.76 -12.08 7.04
N GLU A 99 -13.92 -11.44 7.01
CA GLU A 99 -14.96 -11.69 5.99
C GLU A 99 -14.41 -11.52 4.57
N ALA A 100 -13.61 -10.47 4.36
CA ALA A 100 -12.94 -10.21 3.10
C ALA A 100 -12.02 -11.37 2.67
N SER A 101 -11.18 -11.87 3.58
CA SER A 101 -10.30 -13.01 3.33
C SER A 101 -11.08 -14.30 3.10
N GLN A 102 -12.21 -14.48 3.77
CA GLN A 102 -13.10 -15.62 3.52
C GLN A 102 -13.67 -15.55 2.11
N LYS A 103 -14.19 -14.41 1.67
CA LYS A 103 -14.73 -14.21 0.31
C LYS A 103 -13.69 -14.49 -0.76
N SER A 104 -12.48 -13.94 -0.61
CA SER A 104 -11.40 -14.18 -1.56
C SER A 104 -11.00 -15.65 -1.65
N ARG A 105 -10.88 -16.36 -0.52
CA ARG A 105 -10.47 -17.77 -0.50
C ARG A 105 -11.56 -18.76 -0.89
N LEU A 106 -12.81 -18.48 -0.54
CA LEU A 106 -13.93 -19.37 -0.85
C LEU A 106 -14.47 -19.16 -2.26
N PHE A 107 -14.54 -17.91 -2.73
CA PHE A 107 -15.25 -17.55 -3.95
C PHE A 107 -14.36 -16.93 -5.02
N GLY A 108 -13.07 -16.71 -4.75
CA GLY A 108 -12.17 -16.05 -5.69
C GLY A 108 -12.57 -14.58 -5.94
N GLU A 109 -13.17 -13.92 -4.95
CA GLU A 109 -13.62 -12.55 -5.08
C GLU A 109 -12.52 -11.57 -4.67
N PHE A 110 -12.31 -10.54 -5.49
CA PHE A 110 -11.53 -9.37 -5.07
C PHE A 110 -12.32 -8.60 -4.02
N SER A 111 -11.66 -8.25 -2.93
CA SER A 111 -12.27 -7.51 -1.84
C SER A 111 -11.43 -6.30 -1.49
N ALA A 112 -12.05 -5.13 -1.42
CA ALA A 112 -11.38 -3.89 -1.04
C ALA A 112 -10.67 -3.97 0.33
N GLN A 113 -11.15 -4.83 1.22
CA GLN A 113 -10.60 -5.00 2.56
C GLN A 113 -9.48 -6.04 2.65
N SER A 114 -9.26 -6.87 1.61
CA SER A 114 -8.17 -7.83 1.65
C SER A 114 -6.86 -7.13 1.29
N GLY A 115 -5.88 -7.25 2.16
CA GLY A 115 -4.56 -6.62 1.99
C GLY A 115 -4.44 -5.17 2.48
N LEU A 116 -5.49 -4.56 3.01
CA LEU A 116 -5.42 -3.26 3.64
C LEU A 116 -4.71 -3.36 5.01
N VAL A 117 -3.80 -2.43 5.28
CA VAL A 117 -3.18 -2.28 6.61
C VAL A 117 -4.22 -1.86 7.65
N TYR A 118 -5.20 -1.06 7.23
CA TYR A 118 -6.32 -0.59 8.05
C TYR A 118 -7.64 -1.01 7.41
N PRO A 119 -8.10 -2.25 7.64
CA PRO A 119 -9.33 -2.77 7.03
C PRO A 119 -10.60 -2.05 7.51
N GLU A 120 -10.56 -1.40 8.68
CA GLU A 120 -11.65 -0.61 9.24
C GLU A 120 -11.77 0.79 8.63
N PHE A 121 -10.78 1.22 7.82
CA PHE A 121 -10.84 2.53 7.19
C PHE A 121 -12.01 2.63 6.23
N SER A 122 -12.88 3.59 6.45
CA SER A 122 -13.95 3.96 5.54
C SER A 122 -13.98 5.48 5.35
N LYS A 123 -14.32 5.92 4.15
CA LYS A 123 -14.42 7.36 3.86
C LYS A 123 -15.47 8.05 4.71
N GLU A 124 -16.60 7.36 4.95
CA GLU A 124 -17.73 7.88 5.71
C GLU A 124 -17.40 8.14 7.18
N SER A 125 -16.52 7.30 7.75
CA SER A 125 -16.19 7.35 9.18
C SER A 125 -14.90 8.09 9.49
N HIS A 126 -13.95 8.12 8.53
CA HIS A 126 -12.58 8.58 8.80
C HIS A 126 -12.18 9.82 8.00
N LEU A 127 -12.99 10.25 7.01
CA LEU A 127 -12.78 11.54 6.38
C LEU A 127 -13.69 12.58 7.03
N ILE A 128 -13.10 13.74 7.28
CA ILE A 128 -13.81 14.90 7.79
C ILE A 128 -13.56 16.09 6.87
N ASP A 129 -14.56 16.90 6.65
CA ASP A 129 -14.42 18.21 6.01
C ASP A 129 -14.03 19.23 7.08
N ILE A 130 -12.83 19.76 6.98
CA ILE A 130 -12.34 20.83 7.84
C ILE A 130 -11.69 21.90 6.96
N GLU A 131 -12.22 23.13 7.01
CA GLU A 131 -11.70 24.22 6.18
C GLU A 131 -10.31 24.68 6.63
N GLU A 132 -10.14 24.82 7.95
CA GLU A 132 -8.85 25.26 8.53
C GLU A 132 -8.58 24.52 9.86
N ILE A 133 -7.33 24.16 10.07
CA ILE A 133 -6.87 23.65 11.37
C ILE A 133 -6.68 24.82 12.34
N PRO A 134 -7.42 24.89 13.46
CA PRO A 134 -7.31 25.97 14.42
C PRO A 134 -5.87 26.18 14.92
N ASN A 135 -5.42 27.44 15.02
CA ASN A 135 -4.06 27.76 15.37
C ASN A 135 -3.63 27.30 16.77
N HIS A 136 -4.58 27.14 17.67
CA HIS A 136 -4.32 26.68 19.04
C HIS A 136 -4.20 25.16 19.20
N TRP A 137 -4.43 24.39 18.12
CA TRP A 137 -4.23 22.93 18.16
C TRP A 137 -2.75 22.60 18.00
N SER A 138 -2.29 21.63 18.79
CA SER A 138 -0.95 21.09 18.67
C SER A 138 -0.77 20.41 17.32
N ARG A 139 0.35 20.71 16.64
CA ARG A 139 0.69 20.13 15.34
C ARG A 139 1.94 19.29 15.46
N TYR A 140 1.91 18.16 14.78
CA TYR A 140 2.98 17.19 14.75
C TYR A 140 3.30 16.82 13.30
N VAL A 141 4.51 16.34 13.04
CA VAL A 141 4.89 15.77 11.74
C VAL A 141 5.46 14.39 11.97
N SER A 142 4.84 13.38 11.37
CA SER A 142 5.36 12.01 11.32
C SER A 142 6.16 11.84 10.04
N ILE A 143 7.36 11.24 10.15
CA ILE A 143 8.30 11.08 9.03
C ILE A 143 8.66 9.61 8.88
N ASP A 144 8.47 9.08 7.68
CA ASP A 144 8.99 7.81 7.22
C ASP A 144 10.05 8.05 6.14
N PHE A 145 11.26 7.52 6.37
CA PHE A 145 12.40 7.72 5.48
C PHE A 145 12.39 6.68 4.37
N GLY A 146 12.36 7.15 3.13
CA GLY A 146 12.55 6.34 1.95
C GLY A 146 13.82 6.70 1.21
N SER A 147 14.56 5.71 0.73
CA SER A 147 15.68 5.89 -0.20
C SER A 147 15.39 5.26 -1.57
N SER A 148 15.11 3.97 -1.60
CA SER A 148 14.54 3.23 -2.74
C SER A 148 13.01 3.19 -2.73
N HIS A 149 12.41 3.49 -1.61
CA HIS A 149 10.97 3.68 -1.41
C HIS A 149 10.66 5.16 -1.25
N PRO A 150 9.40 5.59 -1.39
CA PRO A 150 9.02 6.98 -1.20
C PRO A 150 9.34 7.49 0.21
N PHE A 151 9.79 8.74 0.29
CA PHE A 151 9.80 9.49 1.55
C PHE A 151 8.38 9.97 1.82
N CYS A 152 7.93 9.84 3.07
CA CYS A 152 6.61 10.31 3.50
C CYS A 152 6.73 11.21 4.72
N ALA A 153 6.04 12.34 4.71
CA ALA A 153 5.79 13.15 5.89
C ALA A 153 4.31 13.49 5.98
N LEU A 154 3.71 13.23 7.15
CA LEU A 154 2.31 13.50 7.44
C LEU A 154 2.20 14.57 8.51
N TRP A 155 1.46 15.65 8.23
CA TRP A 155 1.10 16.66 9.22
C TRP A 155 -0.17 16.24 9.94
N VAL A 156 -0.08 16.21 11.26
CA VAL A 156 -1.15 15.74 12.15
C VAL A 156 -1.48 16.85 13.15
N ALA A 157 -2.76 17.16 13.27
CA ALA A 157 -3.27 18.06 14.29
C ALA A 157 -4.00 17.29 15.38
N GLU A 158 -3.88 17.74 16.61
CA GLU A 158 -4.55 17.18 17.78
C GLU A 158 -5.78 18.01 18.13
N ALA A 159 -6.97 17.49 17.76
CA ALA A 159 -8.23 18.10 18.16
C ALA A 159 -8.53 17.75 19.62
N PRO A 160 -8.87 18.75 20.47
CA PRO A 160 -9.18 18.50 21.88
C PRO A 160 -10.37 17.55 22.05
N ALA A 161 -10.40 16.84 23.19
CA ALA A 161 -11.53 16.04 23.59
C ALA A 161 -12.84 16.86 23.58
N GLY A 162 -13.90 16.26 23.08
CA GLY A 162 -15.22 16.91 22.94
C GLY A 162 -15.41 17.69 21.66
N TYR A 163 -14.41 17.78 20.76
CA TYR A 163 -14.57 18.45 19.48
C TYR A 163 -15.22 17.54 18.43
N TYR A 164 -14.66 16.35 18.21
CA TYR A 164 -15.20 15.32 17.29
C TYR A 164 -15.65 14.07 18.04
N SER A 165 -15.03 13.76 19.17
CA SER A 165 -15.35 12.60 20.00
C SER A 165 -15.16 12.94 21.47
N SER A 166 -15.52 12.02 22.39
CA SER A 166 -15.25 12.14 23.83
C SER A 166 -13.75 12.22 24.16
N ASP A 167 -12.92 11.66 23.25
CA ASP A 167 -11.48 11.61 23.40
C ASP A 167 -10.79 12.57 22.42
N THR A 168 -9.49 12.80 22.63
CA THR A 168 -8.65 13.52 21.69
C THR A 168 -8.64 12.81 20.33
N THR A 169 -8.80 13.58 19.25
CA THR A 169 -8.79 13.06 17.88
C THR A 169 -7.55 13.55 17.13
N LEU A 170 -6.84 12.64 16.49
CA LEU A 170 -5.73 12.99 15.60
C LEU A 170 -6.24 13.12 14.16
N ILE A 171 -5.94 14.25 13.55
CA ILE A 171 -6.38 14.60 12.20
C ILE A 171 -5.16 14.75 11.31
N VAL A 172 -5.04 13.85 10.32
CA VAL A 172 -4.04 14.00 9.26
C VAL A 172 -4.60 14.98 8.23
N TYR A 173 -3.94 16.13 8.08
CA TYR A 173 -4.45 17.22 7.24
C TYR A 173 -3.55 17.61 6.06
N ARG A 174 -2.33 17.04 6.00
CA ARG A 174 -1.40 17.28 4.89
C ARG A 174 -0.42 16.13 4.75
N GLU A 175 0.00 15.87 3.52
CA GLU A 175 1.00 14.86 3.16
C GLU A 175 2.07 15.46 2.25
N LEU A 176 3.31 15.04 2.46
CA LEU A 176 4.41 15.12 1.50
C LEU A 176 4.83 13.68 1.18
N TYR A 177 4.61 13.26 -0.06
CA TYR A 177 4.92 11.91 -0.51
C TYR A 177 5.63 11.99 -1.85
N TRP A 178 6.92 11.64 -1.87
CA TRP A 178 7.72 11.73 -3.08
C TRP A 178 8.87 10.71 -3.13
N VAL A 179 9.45 10.53 -4.32
CA VAL A 179 10.55 9.59 -4.58
C VAL A 179 11.75 10.33 -5.16
N ASN A 180 12.92 9.71 -5.08
CA ASN A 180 14.16 10.23 -5.68
C ASN A 180 14.62 11.59 -5.12
N HIS A 181 14.35 11.85 -3.85
CA HIS A 181 14.83 13.01 -3.13
C HIS A 181 15.71 12.60 -1.94
N THR A 182 16.70 13.41 -1.66
CA THR A 182 17.56 13.21 -0.48
C THR A 182 16.83 13.61 0.80
N THR A 183 17.29 13.11 1.93
CA THR A 183 16.78 13.51 3.25
C THR A 183 16.89 15.02 3.47
N ILE A 184 17.93 15.67 2.96
CA ILE A 184 18.12 17.12 3.07
C ILE A 184 17.06 17.87 2.26
N GLU A 185 16.81 17.46 1.03
CA GLU A 185 15.75 18.06 0.19
C GLU A 185 14.40 17.92 0.86
N SER A 186 14.09 16.72 1.38
CA SER A 186 12.86 16.45 2.11
C SER A 186 12.70 17.34 3.35
N GLY A 187 13.77 17.49 4.13
CA GLY A 187 13.75 18.39 5.30
C GLY A 187 13.59 19.86 4.94
N ARG A 188 14.22 20.31 3.86
CA ARG A 188 14.04 21.68 3.36
C ARG A 188 12.61 21.91 2.87
N GLU A 189 12.00 20.93 2.23
CA GLU A 189 10.63 21.02 1.77
C GLU A 189 9.63 21.05 2.95
N ILE A 190 9.84 20.24 3.99
CA ILE A 190 9.06 20.31 5.23
C ILE A 190 9.13 21.74 5.81
N ASN A 191 10.33 22.30 5.94
CA ASN A 191 10.49 23.66 6.45
C ASN A 191 9.84 24.73 5.56
N ARG A 192 9.91 24.55 4.24
CA ARG A 192 9.24 25.43 3.27
C ARG A 192 7.73 25.42 3.44
N ILE A 193 7.15 24.22 3.59
CA ILE A 193 5.71 24.04 3.79
C ILE A 193 5.28 24.68 5.11
N ASN A 194 5.98 24.42 6.22
CA ASN A 194 5.66 25.00 7.52
C ASN A 194 5.69 26.53 7.47
N LYS A 195 6.71 27.10 6.82
CA LYS A 195 6.82 28.54 6.66
C LYS A 195 5.72 29.12 5.79
N LEU A 196 5.37 28.45 4.70
CA LEU A 196 4.31 28.88 3.77
C LEU A 196 2.95 29.00 4.48
N HIS A 197 2.66 28.06 5.38
CA HIS A 197 1.40 28.02 6.12
C HIS A 197 1.48 28.66 7.51
N ASN A 198 2.63 29.25 7.86
CA ASN A 198 2.88 29.85 9.18
C ASN A 198 2.55 28.91 10.34
N GLU A 199 2.99 27.65 10.21
CA GLU A 199 2.71 26.59 11.18
C GLU A 199 3.90 26.33 12.10
N GLU A 200 3.64 26.26 13.40
CA GLU A 200 4.57 25.81 14.42
C GLU A 200 4.32 24.33 14.71
N ILE A 201 5.36 23.51 14.54
CA ILE A 201 5.30 22.07 14.79
C ILE A 201 5.83 21.79 16.19
N TYR A 202 4.98 21.18 17.01
CA TYR A 202 5.31 20.86 18.40
C TYR A 202 6.34 19.73 18.51
N TRP A 203 6.12 18.62 17.73
CA TRP A 203 7.05 17.52 17.63
C TRP A 203 7.13 16.96 16.22
N TYR A 204 8.35 16.50 15.88
CA TYR A 204 8.60 15.65 14.72
C TYR A 204 8.88 14.24 15.22
N VAL A 205 8.20 13.23 14.67
CA VAL A 205 8.35 11.82 15.05
C VAL A 205 8.84 11.06 13.82
N ALA A 206 9.79 10.15 14.02
CA ALA A 206 10.32 9.34 12.91
C ALA A 206 10.70 7.93 13.37
N ASP A 207 10.88 7.02 12.40
CA ASP A 207 11.32 5.65 12.66
C ASP A 207 12.63 5.66 13.49
N PRO A 208 12.66 4.95 14.62
CA PRO A 208 13.84 4.86 15.49
C PRO A 208 15.06 4.19 14.80
N GLU A 209 14.84 3.35 13.78
CA GLU A 209 15.92 2.66 13.06
C GLU A 209 16.64 3.58 12.07
N SER A 210 15.99 4.60 11.57
CA SER A 210 16.55 5.57 10.62
C SER A 210 17.45 6.62 11.29
N LYS A 211 18.47 6.18 12.02
CA LYS A 211 19.36 7.05 12.82
C LYS A 211 20.05 8.11 11.95
N ASP A 212 20.57 7.72 10.79
CA ASP A 212 21.29 8.64 9.90
C ASP A 212 20.35 9.70 9.31
N GLY A 213 19.15 9.30 8.90
CA GLY A 213 18.13 10.22 8.41
C GLY A 213 17.75 11.25 9.47
N ARG A 214 17.51 10.81 10.70
CA ARG A 214 17.18 11.67 11.84
C ARG A 214 18.30 12.65 12.20
N LEU A 215 19.55 12.16 12.19
CA LEU A 215 20.72 13.02 12.43
C LEU A 215 20.89 14.06 11.32
N THR A 216 20.70 13.68 10.07
CA THR A 216 20.76 14.57 8.90
C THR A 216 19.71 15.66 8.99
N LEU A 217 18.45 15.32 9.28
CA LEU A 217 17.39 16.32 9.47
C LEU A 217 17.72 17.31 10.61
N GLY A 218 18.27 16.78 11.72
CA GLY A 218 18.67 17.63 12.85
C GLY A 218 19.79 18.62 12.50
N ARG A 219 20.82 18.16 11.79
CA ARG A 219 22.01 18.96 11.47
C ARG A 219 21.81 19.93 10.32
N GLU A 220 21.19 19.44 9.24
CA GLU A 220 21.11 20.18 7.98
C GLU A 220 19.82 21.00 7.82
N CYS A 221 18.76 20.59 8.52
CA CYS A 221 17.43 21.21 8.39
C CYS A 221 16.89 21.77 9.69
N ASN A 222 17.61 21.64 10.81
CA ASN A 222 17.16 22.02 12.15
C ASN A 222 15.83 21.34 12.57
N ILE A 223 15.54 20.13 12.05
CA ILE A 223 14.38 19.33 12.39
C ILE A 223 14.82 18.24 13.37
N ARG A 224 14.53 18.43 14.66
CA ARG A 224 14.82 17.45 15.70
C ARG A 224 13.68 16.46 15.81
N THR A 225 13.94 15.19 15.51
CA THR A 225 12.94 14.14 15.55
C THR A 225 13.02 13.31 16.83
N LEU A 226 11.86 12.95 17.39
CA LEU A 226 11.73 11.93 18.41
C LEU A 226 11.61 10.54 17.73
N PRO A 227 12.18 9.48 18.34
CA PRO A 227 11.96 8.13 17.87
C PRO A 227 10.52 7.70 18.17
N ALA A 228 9.84 7.10 17.19
CA ALA A 228 8.55 6.46 17.42
C ALA A 228 8.72 5.30 18.43
N PRO A 229 7.82 5.13 19.43
CA PRO A 229 7.89 4.03 20.38
C PRO A 229 7.53 2.71 19.69
N LYS A 230 8.42 1.71 19.75
CA LYS A 230 8.17 0.37 19.16
C LYS A 230 7.21 -0.53 19.98
N HIS A 231 6.75 -0.07 21.14
CA HIS A 231 5.95 -0.90 22.06
C HIS A 231 4.45 -0.86 21.80
N LEU A 232 4.02 -0.01 20.89
CA LEU A 232 2.62 0.04 20.46
C LEU A 232 2.50 -0.82 19.20
N GLY A 233 2.77 -2.13 19.36
CA GLY A 233 2.77 -3.07 18.25
C GLY A 233 1.48 -3.01 17.44
N VAL A 234 1.65 -2.91 16.13
CA VAL A 234 0.65 -3.28 15.14
C VAL A 234 0.79 -4.77 14.88
#